data_d1088ee4a8c2554100f529af9b10bc16
#
_entry.id   d1088ee4a8c2554100f529af9b10bc16
#
_cell.length_a   1.000
_cell.length_b   1.000
_cell.length_c   1.000
_cell.angle_alpha   90.00
_cell.angle_beta   90.00
_cell.angle_gamma   90.00
#
_symmetry.space_group_name_H-M   'P 1'
#
loop_
_entity.id
_entity.type
_entity.pdbx_description
1 polymer ?
#
loop_
_entity_poly.entity_id
_entity_poly.type
_entity_poly.pdbx_seq_one_letter_code
_entity_poly.pdbx_strand_id
1 'polypeptide(L)'
;MIYFHKILPLLFSPLFLIISLIILGLILNSKKISLIGIAILIIFSVPIVSNKLMAYLESDYELIEPSKVESADAIVVLSGMVSTVKTKDGLDYEWGGGVDRFFAGIDLFKSNKAPVLIFTGGKLPWSIGVPEGEFLKKEAIKLGIPKKNILITENVENTDQEAKAIKKLLSSDNPKVILVTSAFHMPRAQLVFEAAGVKVVPSPVDFIIGAGKLTFMSFIPSAGSFASTSFFVREMIGRIYYNLKY
;
A
#
# COMPACT_ATOMS: atom_id res chain seq x y z
N MET A 1 11.18 -13.46 11.91
CA MET A 1 9.71 -13.23 11.95
C MET A 1 9.17 -12.63 10.64
N ILE A 2 9.83 -11.63 10.04
CA ILE A 2 9.34 -10.95 8.83
C ILE A 2 9.15 -11.89 7.62
N TYR A 3 10.04 -12.86 7.42
CA TYR A 3 9.90 -13.85 6.34
C TYR A 3 8.57 -14.61 6.42
N PHE A 4 8.17 -15.04 7.62
CA PHE A 4 6.90 -15.75 7.80
C PHE A 4 5.69 -14.88 7.41
N HIS A 5 5.69 -13.60 7.82
CA HIS A 5 4.66 -12.64 7.43
C HIS A 5 4.61 -12.35 5.93
N LYS A 6 5.72 -12.54 5.21
CA LYS A 6 5.76 -12.36 3.75
C LYS A 6 5.44 -13.64 2.98
N ILE A 7 5.81 -14.84 3.52
CA ILE A 7 5.55 -16.13 2.87
C ILE A 7 4.09 -16.55 3.03
N LEU A 8 3.50 -16.37 4.20
CA LEU A 8 2.13 -16.81 4.47
C LEU A 8 1.12 -16.28 3.45
N PRO A 9 1.09 -14.97 3.11
CA PRO A 9 0.19 -14.47 2.07
C PRO A 9 0.46 -15.05 0.67
N LEU A 10 1.69 -15.51 0.38
CA LEU A 10 2.00 -16.13 -0.91
C LEU A 10 1.38 -17.53 -1.03
N LEU A 11 1.33 -18.29 0.07
CA LEU A 11 0.68 -19.61 0.11
C LEU A 11 -0.84 -19.50 -0.06
N PHE A 12 -1.43 -18.39 0.35
CA PHE A 12 -2.85 -18.09 0.14
C PHE A 12 -3.10 -17.24 -1.10
N SER A 13 -2.06 -17.00 -1.93
CA SER A 13 -2.26 -16.24 -3.16
C SER A 13 -3.15 -17.00 -4.14
N PRO A 14 -4.01 -16.31 -4.90
CA PRO A 14 -4.85 -16.96 -5.91
C PRO A 14 -4.07 -17.84 -6.86
N LEU A 15 -2.89 -17.40 -7.29
CA LEU A 15 -2.05 -18.17 -8.21
C LEU A 15 -1.61 -19.51 -7.62
N PHE A 16 -1.11 -19.49 -6.37
CA PHE A 16 -0.66 -20.72 -5.71
C PHE A 16 -1.83 -21.70 -5.52
N LEU A 17 -2.99 -21.22 -5.07
CA LEU A 17 -4.17 -22.05 -4.87
C LEU A 17 -4.71 -22.63 -6.19
N ILE A 18 -4.74 -21.84 -7.25
CA ILE A 18 -5.17 -22.30 -8.59
C ILE A 18 -4.24 -23.38 -9.13
N ILE A 19 -2.94 -23.15 -9.08
CA ILE A 19 -1.94 -24.13 -9.52
C ILE A 19 -2.06 -25.42 -8.70
N SER A 20 -2.23 -25.30 -7.38
CA SER A 20 -2.42 -26.46 -6.50
C SER A 20 -3.66 -27.26 -6.85
N LEU A 21 -4.78 -26.61 -7.16
CA LEU A 21 -6.02 -27.26 -7.61
C LEU A 21 -5.83 -28.01 -8.94
N ILE A 22 -5.16 -27.38 -9.91
CA ILE A 22 -4.89 -28.00 -11.20
C ILE A 22 -4.00 -29.24 -11.03
N ILE A 23 -2.90 -29.14 -10.28
CA ILE A 23 -1.99 -30.26 -10.01
C ILE A 23 -2.72 -31.39 -9.27
N LEU A 24 -3.49 -31.05 -8.22
CA LEU A 24 -4.26 -32.04 -7.47
C LEU A 24 -5.26 -32.78 -8.37
N GLY A 25 -5.94 -32.07 -9.25
CA GLY A 25 -6.86 -32.67 -10.21
C GLY A 25 -6.17 -33.62 -11.18
N LEU A 26 -4.93 -33.30 -11.61
CA LEU A 26 -4.12 -34.18 -12.44
C LEU A 26 -3.67 -35.44 -11.68
N ILE A 27 -3.17 -35.30 -10.45
CA ILE A 27 -2.74 -36.40 -9.59
C ILE A 27 -3.92 -37.36 -9.31
N LEU A 28 -5.09 -36.83 -9.00
CA LEU A 28 -6.29 -37.61 -8.68
C LEU A 28 -7.06 -38.08 -9.92
N ASN A 29 -6.57 -37.83 -11.15
CA ASN A 29 -7.27 -38.07 -12.41
C ASN A 29 -8.70 -37.46 -12.42
N SER A 30 -8.90 -36.36 -11.70
CA SER A 30 -10.20 -35.68 -11.59
C SER A 30 -10.26 -34.44 -12.46
N LYS A 31 -10.81 -34.58 -13.66
CA LYS A 31 -11.04 -33.44 -14.58
C LYS A 31 -11.87 -32.31 -13.93
N LYS A 32 -12.77 -32.65 -13.02
CA LYS A 32 -13.61 -31.64 -12.31
C LYS A 32 -12.76 -30.69 -11.47
N ILE A 33 -11.80 -31.21 -10.70
CA ILE A 33 -10.93 -30.38 -9.85
C ILE A 33 -10.06 -29.46 -10.72
N SER A 34 -9.46 -30.00 -11.78
CA SER A 34 -8.65 -29.19 -12.71
C SER A 34 -9.47 -28.10 -13.39
N LEU A 35 -10.71 -28.42 -13.82
CA LEU A 35 -11.62 -27.44 -14.44
C LEU A 35 -12.04 -26.32 -13.46
N ILE A 36 -12.23 -26.64 -12.17
CA ILE A 36 -12.50 -25.63 -11.14
C ILE A 36 -11.32 -24.65 -11.05
N GLY A 37 -10.07 -25.15 -11.00
CA GLY A 37 -8.88 -24.29 -10.99
C GLY A 37 -8.82 -23.36 -12.22
N ILE A 38 -9.09 -23.91 -13.41
CA ILE A 38 -9.12 -23.12 -14.66
C ILE A 38 -10.24 -22.08 -14.63
N ALA A 39 -11.44 -22.45 -14.17
CA ALA A 39 -12.57 -21.51 -14.08
C ALA A 39 -12.25 -20.35 -13.12
N ILE A 40 -11.65 -20.62 -11.96
CA ILE A 40 -11.21 -19.58 -11.02
C ILE A 40 -10.17 -18.68 -11.68
N LEU A 41 -9.19 -19.25 -12.40
CA LEU A 41 -8.18 -18.45 -13.12
C LEU A 41 -8.83 -17.50 -14.11
N ILE A 42 -9.77 -17.99 -14.92
CA ILE A 42 -10.49 -17.15 -15.89
C ILE A 42 -11.25 -16.04 -15.18
N ILE A 43 -12.07 -16.37 -14.19
CA ILE A 43 -12.90 -15.40 -13.46
C ILE A 43 -12.03 -14.30 -12.83
N PHE A 44 -10.93 -14.67 -12.18
CA PHE A 44 -10.05 -13.73 -11.50
C PHE A 44 -9.17 -12.91 -12.47
N SER A 45 -9.11 -13.31 -13.72
CA SER A 45 -8.41 -12.58 -14.78
C SER A 45 -9.30 -11.58 -15.52
N VAL A 46 -10.63 -11.59 -15.29
CA VAL A 46 -11.57 -10.71 -15.99
C VAL A 46 -11.59 -9.31 -15.36
N PRO A 47 -11.37 -8.21 -16.15
CA PRO A 47 -11.31 -6.84 -15.62
C PRO A 47 -12.54 -6.42 -14.79
N ILE A 48 -13.75 -6.77 -15.21
CA ILE A 48 -14.96 -6.40 -14.46
C ILE A 48 -14.98 -7.01 -13.05
N VAL A 49 -14.40 -8.21 -12.86
CA VAL A 49 -14.29 -8.85 -11.55
C VAL A 49 -13.22 -8.15 -10.72
N SER A 50 -12.00 -8.01 -11.25
CA SER A 50 -10.91 -7.37 -10.53
C SER A 50 -11.22 -5.93 -10.14
N ASN A 51 -11.86 -5.16 -11.05
CA ASN A 51 -12.24 -3.78 -10.77
C ASN A 51 -13.31 -3.69 -9.66
N LYS A 52 -14.29 -4.58 -9.62
CA LYS A 52 -15.27 -4.63 -8.53
C LYS A 52 -14.60 -4.96 -7.18
N LEU A 53 -13.65 -5.88 -7.17
CA LEU A 53 -12.89 -6.23 -5.96
C LEU A 53 -12.04 -5.06 -5.48
N MET A 54 -11.36 -4.36 -6.39
CA MET A 54 -10.57 -3.18 -6.03
C MET A 54 -11.45 -2.02 -5.59
N ALA A 55 -12.57 -1.77 -6.28
CA ALA A 55 -13.54 -0.76 -5.87
C ALA A 55 -14.07 -1.00 -4.45
N TYR A 56 -14.27 -2.25 -4.06
CA TYR A 56 -14.64 -2.59 -2.67
C TYR A 56 -13.56 -2.20 -1.66
N LEU A 57 -12.26 -2.34 -2.01
CA LEU A 57 -11.18 -1.91 -1.11
C LEU A 57 -11.13 -0.39 -0.90
N GLU A 58 -11.59 0.38 -1.88
CA GLU A 58 -11.51 1.85 -1.94
C GLU A 58 -12.83 2.53 -1.56
N SER A 59 -13.93 1.76 -1.39
CA SER A 59 -15.31 2.26 -1.27
C SER A 59 -15.55 3.23 -0.12
N ASP A 60 -14.75 3.15 0.94
CA ASP A 60 -14.93 3.94 2.16
C ASP A 60 -14.29 5.33 2.05
N TYR A 61 -13.59 5.60 0.94
CA TYR A 61 -12.78 6.82 0.79
C TYR A 61 -13.01 7.51 -0.55
N GLU A 62 -12.84 8.83 -0.52
CA GLU A 62 -12.85 9.70 -1.69
C GLU A 62 -11.55 10.49 -1.75
N LEU A 63 -11.18 10.95 -2.95
CA LEU A 63 -10.07 11.87 -3.12
C LEU A 63 -10.45 13.23 -2.53
N ILE A 64 -9.69 13.69 -1.55
CA ILE A 64 -9.94 14.93 -0.84
C ILE A 64 -8.93 15.98 -1.30
N GLU A 65 -9.42 17.15 -1.71
CA GLU A 65 -8.57 18.29 -2.02
C GLU A 65 -7.76 18.72 -0.78
N PRO A 66 -6.45 18.98 -0.89
CA PRO A 66 -5.60 19.31 0.26
C PRO A 66 -6.14 20.47 1.12
N SER A 67 -6.78 21.46 0.49
CA SER A 67 -7.40 22.61 1.19
C SER A 67 -8.51 22.22 2.16
N LYS A 68 -9.20 21.08 1.91
CA LYS A 68 -10.34 20.58 2.70
C LYS A 68 -9.94 19.57 3.78
N VAL A 69 -8.71 19.09 3.76
CA VAL A 69 -8.22 18.17 4.79
C VAL A 69 -8.08 18.91 6.11
N GLU A 70 -8.51 18.29 7.21
CA GLU A 70 -8.39 18.82 8.56
C GLU A 70 -6.91 18.93 8.97
N SER A 71 -6.53 20.01 9.67
CA SER A 71 -5.16 20.20 10.15
C SER A 71 -4.82 19.23 11.29
N ALA A 72 -3.54 18.88 11.39
CA ALA A 72 -3.02 17.94 12.37
C ALA A 72 -1.60 18.33 12.85
N ASP A 73 -1.02 17.55 13.78
CA ASP A 73 0.31 17.78 14.33
C ASP A 73 1.42 17.44 13.31
N ALA A 74 1.16 16.47 12.42
CA ALA A 74 2.09 16.05 11.38
C ALA A 74 1.35 15.47 10.17
N ILE A 75 1.99 15.54 8.99
CA ILE A 75 1.65 14.77 7.80
C ILE A 75 2.56 13.55 7.78
N VAL A 76 1.98 12.35 7.72
CA VAL A 76 2.71 11.08 7.66
C VAL A 76 2.47 10.42 6.32
N VAL A 77 3.53 10.25 5.54
CA VAL A 77 3.50 9.57 4.24
C VAL A 77 4.11 8.19 4.39
N LEU A 78 3.30 7.16 4.15
CA LEU A 78 3.76 5.77 4.23
C LEU A 78 4.63 5.39 3.04
N SER A 79 5.65 4.59 3.30
CA SER A 79 6.59 4.07 2.29
C SER A 79 5.96 3.06 1.31
N GLY A 80 6.71 2.64 0.30
CA GLY A 80 6.32 1.63 -0.69
C GLY A 80 6.08 2.20 -2.09
N MET A 81 6.78 3.30 -2.44
CA MET A 81 6.67 3.98 -3.73
C MET A 81 8.01 4.17 -4.43
N VAL A 82 9.11 3.62 -3.90
CA VAL A 82 10.45 3.77 -4.47
C VAL A 82 11.09 2.40 -4.68
N SER A 83 11.71 2.22 -5.83
CA SER A 83 12.50 1.05 -6.18
C SER A 83 13.99 1.41 -6.25
N THR A 84 14.84 0.57 -5.66
CA THR A 84 16.29 0.70 -5.82
C THR A 84 16.71 -0.05 -7.08
N VAL A 85 17.38 0.64 -7.98
CA VAL A 85 17.87 0.10 -9.26
C VAL A 85 19.39 0.06 -9.27
N LYS A 86 19.96 -0.95 -9.93
CA LYS A 86 21.40 -1.05 -10.17
C LYS A 86 21.73 -0.32 -11.47
N THR A 87 22.68 0.60 -11.41
CA THR A 87 23.24 1.29 -12.56
C THR A 87 24.69 0.87 -12.76
N LYS A 88 25.33 1.37 -13.81
CA LYS A 88 26.77 1.15 -14.05
C LYS A 88 27.65 1.79 -12.96
N ASP A 89 27.16 2.88 -12.39
CA ASP A 89 27.90 3.70 -11.42
C ASP A 89 27.50 3.40 -9.95
N GLY A 90 26.63 2.40 -9.72
CA GLY A 90 26.21 2.00 -8.37
C GLY A 90 24.71 1.79 -8.22
N LEU A 91 24.12 2.34 -7.17
CA LEU A 91 22.69 2.27 -6.88
C LEU A 91 22.03 3.62 -7.16
N ASP A 92 20.87 3.56 -7.78
CA ASP A 92 19.99 4.71 -7.98
C ASP A 92 18.54 4.34 -7.57
N TYR A 93 17.65 5.32 -7.57
CA TYR A 93 16.29 5.19 -7.07
C TYR A 93 15.30 5.65 -8.13
N GLU A 94 14.27 4.85 -8.38
CA GLU A 94 13.19 5.16 -9.31
C GLU A 94 11.84 5.18 -8.60
N TRP A 95 10.95 6.06 -9.08
CA TRP A 95 9.58 6.10 -8.63
C TRP A 95 8.82 4.86 -9.12
N GLY A 96 8.14 4.21 -8.19
CA GLY A 96 7.23 3.10 -8.46
C GLY A 96 5.76 3.52 -8.34
N GLY A 97 4.88 2.55 -8.27
CA GLY A 97 3.47 2.79 -7.96
C GLY A 97 3.29 3.47 -6.60
N GLY A 98 2.23 4.26 -6.47
CA GLY A 98 1.95 5.00 -5.23
C GLY A 98 2.74 6.28 -5.04
N VAL A 99 3.44 6.78 -6.05
CA VAL A 99 4.14 8.07 -6.03
C VAL A 99 3.20 9.24 -5.70
N ASP A 100 1.91 9.11 -5.96
CA ASP A 100 0.87 10.08 -5.60
C ASP A 100 0.87 10.40 -4.09
N ARG A 101 1.28 9.45 -3.24
CA ARG A 101 1.43 9.67 -1.79
C ARG A 101 2.47 10.74 -1.50
N PHE A 102 3.59 10.73 -2.22
CA PHE A 102 4.65 11.71 -2.04
C PHE A 102 4.15 13.11 -2.40
N PHE A 103 3.56 13.27 -3.58
CA PHE A 103 3.05 14.57 -4.03
C PHE A 103 1.93 15.08 -3.14
N ALA A 104 0.99 14.21 -2.73
CA ALA A 104 -0.06 14.59 -1.78
C ALA A 104 0.50 15.07 -0.43
N GLY A 105 1.54 14.42 0.09
CA GLY A 105 2.24 14.87 1.29
C GLY A 105 2.85 16.27 1.14
N ILE A 106 3.47 16.55 -0.01
CA ILE A 106 4.01 17.86 -0.36
C ILE A 106 2.92 18.91 -0.45
N ASP A 107 1.80 18.61 -1.13
CA ASP A 107 0.69 19.54 -1.32
C ASP A 107 -0.01 19.87 0.00
N LEU A 108 -0.21 18.89 0.86
CA LEU A 108 -0.73 19.09 2.22
C LEU A 108 0.19 20.00 3.04
N PHE A 109 1.50 19.80 2.98
CA PHE A 109 2.45 20.64 3.68
C PHE A 109 2.44 22.08 3.15
N LYS A 110 2.46 22.26 1.82
CA LYS A 110 2.34 23.60 1.18
C LYS A 110 1.01 24.29 1.48
N SER A 111 -0.03 23.52 1.74
CA SER A 111 -1.35 23.98 2.18
C SER A 111 -1.42 24.27 3.69
N ASN A 112 -0.29 24.24 4.40
CA ASN A 112 -0.16 24.49 5.84
C ASN A 112 -1.06 23.59 6.72
N LYS A 113 -1.25 22.32 6.33
CA LYS A 113 -2.11 21.39 7.08
C LYS A 113 -1.42 20.78 8.31
N ALA A 114 -0.09 20.80 8.35
CA ALA A 114 0.69 20.47 9.53
C ALA A 114 2.07 21.15 9.48
N PRO A 115 2.73 21.37 10.64
CA PRO A 115 4.05 21.99 10.70
C PRO A 115 5.18 21.04 10.29
N VAL A 116 4.93 19.73 10.25
CA VAL A 116 5.96 18.70 10.01
C VAL A 116 5.46 17.70 8.98
N LEU A 117 6.35 17.33 8.03
CA LEU A 117 6.17 16.27 7.06
C LEU A 117 7.06 15.09 7.47
N ILE A 118 6.49 13.91 7.64
CA ILE A 118 7.19 12.70 8.07
C ILE A 118 7.10 11.65 6.99
N PHE A 119 8.24 11.16 6.53
CA PHE A 119 8.34 9.99 5.68
C PHE A 119 8.70 8.76 6.50
N THR A 120 8.01 7.65 6.30
CA THR A 120 8.39 6.40 6.97
C THR A 120 9.64 5.79 6.32
N GLY A 121 10.56 5.29 7.14
CA GLY A 121 11.84 4.72 6.72
C GLY A 121 11.71 3.28 6.22
N GLY A 122 10.81 3.03 5.25
CA GLY A 122 10.58 1.71 4.69
C GLY A 122 11.87 1.06 4.19
N LYS A 123 12.23 -0.09 4.79
CA LYS A 123 13.39 -0.89 4.37
C LYS A 123 13.22 -2.34 4.79
N LEU A 124 13.16 -3.24 3.82
CA LEU A 124 13.12 -4.67 4.08
C LEU A 124 14.55 -5.22 4.30
N PRO A 125 14.74 -6.29 5.09
CA PRO A 125 16.06 -6.84 5.40
C PRO A 125 16.88 -7.26 4.17
N TRP A 126 16.21 -7.61 3.07
CA TRP A 126 16.85 -7.98 1.79
C TRP A 126 16.96 -6.82 0.80
N SER A 127 16.46 -5.63 1.14
CA SER A 127 16.61 -4.45 0.29
C SER A 127 18.00 -3.85 0.43
N ILE A 128 18.61 -3.47 -0.69
CA ILE A 128 19.87 -2.76 -0.75
C ILE A 128 19.62 -1.25 -0.82
N GLY A 129 20.62 -0.45 -0.51
CA GLY A 129 20.54 1.01 -0.55
C GLY A 129 20.07 1.64 0.77
N VAL A 130 19.69 2.91 0.73
CA VAL A 130 19.18 3.65 1.88
C VAL A 130 17.70 3.38 2.12
N PRO A 131 17.18 3.63 3.35
CA PRO A 131 15.75 3.60 3.59
C PRO A 131 14.99 4.56 2.66
N GLU A 132 13.79 4.18 2.25
CA GLU A 132 13.00 4.97 1.30
C GLU A 132 12.79 6.41 1.75
N GLY A 133 12.53 6.64 3.05
CA GLY A 133 12.35 7.98 3.61
C GLY A 133 13.52 8.93 3.36
N GLU A 134 14.75 8.43 3.25
CA GLU A 134 15.93 9.27 2.94
C GLU A 134 15.89 9.81 1.49
N PHE A 135 15.47 8.97 0.54
CA PHE A 135 15.25 9.40 -0.83
C PHE A 135 14.11 10.43 -0.90
N LEU A 136 12.96 10.12 -0.27
CA LEU A 136 11.80 11.02 -0.27
C LEU A 136 12.13 12.38 0.35
N LYS A 137 12.90 12.41 1.45
CA LYS A 137 13.38 13.66 2.05
C LYS A 137 14.22 14.49 1.09
N LYS A 138 15.16 13.84 0.38
CA LYS A 138 15.99 14.52 -0.62
C LYS A 138 15.12 15.15 -1.72
N GLU A 139 14.13 14.42 -2.23
CA GLU A 139 13.23 14.92 -3.27
C GLU A 139 12.30 16.02 -2.75
N ALA A 140 11.80 15.91 -1.52
CA ALA A 140 10.98 16.96 -0.90
C ALA A 140 11.74 18.28 -0.73
N ILE A 141 13.04 18.23 -0.36
CA ILE A 141 13.88 19.41 -0.28
C ILE A 141 14.04 20.07 -1.65
N LYS A 142 14.22 19.31 -2.73
CA LYS A 142 14.27 19.84 -4.11
C LYS A 142 12.97 20.56 -4.51
N LEU A 143 11.83 20.12 -3.97
CA LEU A 143 10.51 20.75 -4.17
C LEU A 143 10.23 21.94 -3.24
N GLY A 144 11.26 22.37 -2.47
CA GLY A 144 11.20 23.58 -1.64
C GLY A 144 10.68 23.35 -0.22
N ILE A 145 10.53 22.10 0.24
CA ILE A 145 10.18 21.86 1.64
C ILE A 145 11.42 22.09 2.53
N PRO A 146 11.34 22.95 3.56
CA PRO A 146 12.51 23.23 4.41
C PRO A 146 12.98 21.96 5.14
N LYS A 147 14.28 21.66 5.09
CA LYS A 147 14.88 20.48 5.71
C LYS A 147 14.49 20.28 7.18
N LYS A 148 14.36 21.37 7.93
CA LYS A 148 13.98 21.38 9.35
C LYS A 148 12.57 20.88 9.62
N ASN A 149 11.68 20.93 8.63
CA ASN A 149 10.28 20.49 8.73
C ASN A 149 10.08 19.06 8.23
N ILE A 150 11.15 18.36 7.79
CA ILE A 150 11.06 16.98 7.30
C ILE A 150 11.72 16.04 8.31
N LEU A 151 10.94 15.10 8.83
CA LEU A 151 11.41 14.02 9.68
C LEU A 151 11.34 12.68 8.93
N ILE A 152 12.12 11.72 9.41
CA ILE A 152 12.11 10.33 8.90
C ILE A 152 12.07 9.41 10.12
N THR A 153 11.28 8.34 10.05
CA THR A 153 11.29 7.31 11.09
C THR A 153 12.57 6.46 11.00
N GLU A 154 12.85 5.70 12.04
CA GLU A 154 13.77 4.56 11.97
C GLU A 154 13.33 3.57 10.87
N ASN A 155 14.18 2.58 10.55
CA ASN A 155 13.85 1.56 9.56
C ASN A 155 12.62 0.77 9.99
N VAL A 156 11.66 0.62 9.08
CA VAL A 156 10.40 -0.08 9.30
C VAL A 156 10.13 -1.08 8.17
N GLU A 157 9.54 -2.21 8.49
CA GLU A 157 9.34 -3.33 7.57
C GLU A 157 7.86 -3.61 7.24
N ASN A 158 6.96 -3.02 8.04
CA ASN A 158 5.51 -3.23 7.96
C ASN A 158 4.75 -2.09 8.64
N THR A 159 3.44 -2.02 8.41
CA THR A 159 2.57 -0.94 8.89
C THR A 159 2.49 -0.84 10.42
N ASP A 160 2.61 -1.96 11.15
CA ASP A 160 2.65 -1.95 12.62
C ASP A 160 3.91 -1.24 13.15
N GLN A 161 5.06 -1.50 12.53
CA GLN A 161 6.30 -0.79 12.86
C GLN A 161 6.22 0.68 12.46
N GLU A 162 5.61 1.02 11.31
CA GLU A 162 5.38 2.41 10.90
C GLU A 162 4.58 3.17 11.96
N ALA A 163 3.45 2.63 12.39
CA ALA A 163 2.60 3.28 13.39
C ALA A 163 3.33 3.49 14.74
N LYS A 164 4.04 2.47 15.22
CA LYS A 164 4.84 2.55 16.46
C LYS A 164 5.98 3.56 16.36
N ALA A 165 6.67 3.59 15.23
CA ALA A 165 7.75 4.56 14.97
C ALA A 165 7.22 6.00 14.94
N ILE A 166 6.05 6.24 14.33
CA ILE A 166 5.40 7.55 14.34
C ILE A 166 4.97 7.95 15.76
N LYS A 167 4.34 7.05 16.52
CA LYS A 167 3.96 7.32 17.90
C LYS A 167 5.17 7.71 18.76
N LYS A 168 6.28 6.99 18.62
CA LYS A 168 7.54 7.26 19.30
C LYS A 168 8.15 8.60 18.87
N LEU A 169 8.15 8.91 17.56
CA LEU A 169 8.77 10.10 17.00
C LEU A 169 8.05 11.38 17.44
N LEU A 170 6.72 11.36 17.51
CA LEU A 170 5.93 12.51 17.92
C LEU A 170 5.90 12.75 19.43
N SER A 171 6.27 11.76 20.25
CA SER A 171 6.42 11.86 21.73
C SER A 171 5.23 12.50 22.44
N SER A 172 4.04 12.50 21.84
CA SER A 172 2.79 13.02 22.39
C SER A 172 1.91 11.88 22.89
N ASP A 173 1.12 12.11 23.92
CA ASP A 173 0.20 11.08 24.45
C ASP A 173 -0.87 10.69 23.46
N ASN A 174 -1.30 11.62 22.60
CA ASN A 174 -2.36 11.38 21.63
C ASN A 174 -2.16 12.21 20.35
N PRO A 175 -1.08 11.95 19.59
CA PRO A 175 -0.76 12.73 18.40
C PRO A 175 -1.83 12.53 17.32
N LYS A 176 -2.21 13.62 16.66
CA LYS A 176 -3.10 13.64 15.51
C LYS A 176 -2.27 13.77 14.23
N VAL A 177 -2.45 12.87 13.28
CA VAL A 177 -1.69 12.89 12.03
C VAL A 177 -2.61 12.85 10.82
N ILE A 178 -2.23 13.55 9.75
CA ILE A 178 -2.78 13.32 8.41
C ILE A 178 -2.02 12.14 7.85
N LEU A 179 -2.70 11.00 7.70
CA LEU A 179 -2.11 9.77 7.18
C LEU A 179 -2.30 9.70 5.67
N VAL A 180 -1.20 9.71 4.93
CA VAL A 180 -1.19 9.66 3.45
C VAL A 180 -0.75 8.28 3.00
N THR A 181 -1.63 7.57 2.35
CA THR A 181 -1.36 6.26 1.74
C THR A 181 -2.36 5.97 0.62
N SER A 182 -2.17 4.87 -0.11
CA SER A 182 -3.11 4.46 -1.17
C SER A 182 -4.49 4.15 -0.60
N ALA A 183 -5.53 4.51 -1.33
CA ALA A 183 -6.94 4.35 -0.91
C ALA A 183 -7.26 2.90 -0.51
N PHE A 184 -6.82 1.92 -1.30
CA PHE A 184 -7.02 0.50 -1.00
C PHE A 184 -6.35 0.05 0.32
N HIS A 185 -5.28 0.74 0.75
CA HIS A 185 -4.52 0.43 1.95
C HIS A 185 -5.01 1.19 3.18
N MET A 186 -5.68 2.32 2.99
CA MET A 186 -6.06 3.24 4.06
C MET A 186 -6.84 2.57 5.21
N PRO A 187 -7.85 1.69 5.00
CA PRO A 187 -8.57 1.07 6.11
C PRO A 187 -7.67 0.30 7.06
N ARG A 188 -6.71 -0.47 6.51
CA ARG A 188 -5.76 -1.24 7.32
C ARG A 188 -4.74 -0.34 8.01
N ALA A 189 -4.24 0.67 7.32
CA ALA A 189 -3.28 1.60 7.88
C ALA A 189 -3.91 2.41 9.04
N GLN A 190 -5.12 2.92 8.86
CA GLN A 190 -5.85 3.65 9.89
C GLN A 190 -6.06 2.80 11.14
N LEU A 191 -6.59 1.58 11.00
CA LEU A 191 -6.78 0.64 12.12
C LEU A 191 -5.49 0.44 12.93
N VAL A 192 -4.37 0.23 12.25
CA VAL A 192 -3.08 -0.04 12.91
C VAL A 192 -2.52 1.20 13.61
N PHE A 193 -2.68 2.39 13.02
CA PHE A 193 -2.25 3.65 13.62
C PHE A 193 -3.10 4.00 14.84
N GLU A 194 -4.42 3.85 14.76
CA GLU A 194 -5.33 4.08 15.89
C GLU A 194 -5.07 3.10 17.03
N ALA A 195 -4.81 1.83 16.73
CA ALA A 195 -4.41 0.84 17.73
C ALA A 195 -3.05 1.16 18.40
N ALA A 196 -2.15 1.87 17.70
CA ALA A 196 -0.91 2.38 18.27
C ALA A 196 -1.10 3.68 19.10
N GLY A 197 -2.32 4.19 19.23
CA GLY A 197 -2.64 5.42 19.97
C GLY A 197 -2.31 6.71 19.18
N VAL A 198 -2.47 6.67 17.86
CA VAL A 198 -2.32 7.82 16.96
C VAL A 198 -3.68 8.15 16.37
N LYS A 199 -4.17 9.37 16.55
CA LYS A 199 -5.40 9.84 15.90
C LYS A 199 -5.14 10.08 14.41
N VAL A 200 -5.98 9.51 13.54
CA VAL A 200 -5.80 9.56 12.09
C VAL A 200 -6.82 10.48 11.44
N VAL A 201 -6.32 11.42 10.64
CA VAL A 201 -7.08 12.10 9.57
C VAL A 201 -6.69 11.43 8.27
N PRO A 202 -7.55 10.63 7.64
CA PRO A 202 -7.19 9.93 6.43
C PRO A 202 -7.07 10.90 5.25
N SER A 203 -6.00 10.75 4.46
CA SER A 203 -5.81 11.42 3.18
C SER A 203 -5.44 10.38 2.13
N PRO A 204 -6.44 9.65 1.64
CA PRO A 204 -6.25 8.59 0.66
C PRO A 204 -5.93 9.17 -0.71
N VAL A 205 -4.98 8.53 -1.39
CA VAL A 205 -4.56 8.85 -2.77
C VAL A 205 -4.29 7.55 -3.53
N ASP A 206 -3.73 7.60 -4.72
CA ASP A 206 -3.34 6.41 -5.49
C ASP A 206 -4.52 5.42 -5.62
N PHE A 207 -5.67 5.95 -6.08
CA PHE A 207 -6.84 5.13 -6.40
C PHE A 207 -6.58 4.30 -7.64
N ILE A 208 -6.81 2.99 -7.54
CA ILE A 208 -6.65 2.07 -8.67
C ILE A 208 -7.86 2.16 -9.60
N ILE A 209 -9.06 2.40 -9.03
CA ILE A 209 -10.28 2.46 -9.81
C ILE A 209 -10.54 3.88 -10.27
N GLY A 210 -10.33 4.09 -11.57
CA GLY A 210 -10.69 5.33 -12.25
C GLY A 210 -12.13 5.35 -12.78
N ALA A 211 -12.60 6.55 -13.13
CA ALA A 211 -13.88 6.73 -13.79
C ALA A 211 -13.79 6.19 -15.24
N GLY A 212 -14.40 5.06 -15.50
CA GLY A 212 -14.40 4.42 -16.81
C GLY A 212 -15.75 3.78 -17.14
N LYS A 213 -16.07 3.69 -18.44
CA LYS A 213 -17.26 2.99 -18.93
C LYS A 213 -16.93 1.51 -19.16
N LEU A 214 -17.89 0.64 -18.92
CA LEU A 214 -17.78 -0.76 -19.31
C LEU A 214 -17.71 -0.88 -20.84
N THR A 215 -16.77 -1.67 -21.32
CA THR A 215 -16.59 -2.00 -22.74
C THR A 215 -16.49 -3.51 -22.90
N PHE A 216 -16.50 -3.99 -24.12
CA PHE A 216 -16.29 -5.41 -24.42
C PHE A 216 -14.94 -5.91 -23.84
N MET A 217 -13.92 -5.06 -23.82
CA MET A 217 -12.63 -5.39 -23.22
C MET A 217 -12.71 -5.68 -21.72
N SER A 218 -13.73 -5.17 -21.03
CA SER A 218 -13.95 -5.45 -19.60
C SER A 218 -14.26 -6.91 -19.29
N PHE A 219 -14.53 -7.73 -20.31
CA PHE A 219 -14.86 -9.15 -20.21
C PHE A 219 -13.74 -10.07 -20.74
N ILE A 220 -12.68 -9.51 -21.31
CA ILE A 220 -11.55 -10.29 -21.83
C ILE A 220 -10.53 -10.48 -20.72
N PRO A 221 -10.18 -11.73 -20.35
CA PRO A 221 -9.18 -12.00 -19.33
C PRO A 221 -7.82 -11.35 -19.64
N SER A 222 -7.18 -10.80 -18.62
CA SER A 222 -5.86 -10.19 -18.74
C SER A 222 -4.97 -10.49 -17.52
N ALA A 223 -3.66 -10.51 -17.73
CA ALA A 223 -2.69 -10.70 -16.65
C ALA A 223 -2.75 -9.56 -15.63
N GLY A 224 -2.99 -8.32 -16.06
CA GLY A 224 -3.13 -7.17 -15.18
C GLY A 224 -4.32 -7.32 -14.22
N SER A 225 -5.47 -7.77 -14.72
CA SER A 225 -6.65 -8.04 -13.87
C SER A 225 -6.41 -9.15 -12.86
N PHE A 226 -5.69 -10.21 -13.25
CA PHE A 226 -5.30 -11.25 -12.33
C PHE A 226 -4.35 -10.74 -11.24
N ALA A 227 -3.40 -9.87 -11.59
CA ALA A 227 -2.51 -9.22 -10.63
C ALA A 227 -3.29 -8.35 -9.63
N SER A 228 -4.26 -7.57 -10.10
CA SER A 228 -5.16 -6.76 -9.25
C SER A 228 -5.99 -7.63 -8.30
N THR A 229 -6.55 -8.74 -8.78
CA THR A 229 -7.28 -9.70 -7.93
C THR A 229 -6.36 -10.33 -6.88
N SER A 230 -5.12 -10.69 -7.26
CA SER A 230 -4.13 -11.23 -6.31
C SER A 230 -3.75 -10.20 -5.26
N PHE A 231 -3.66 -8.93 -5.66
CA PHE A 231 -3.43 -7.81 -4.76
C PHE A 231 -4.60 -7.63 -3.78
N PHE A 232 -5.84 -7.69 -4.26
CA PHE A 232 -7.04 -7.66 -3.42
C PHE A 232 -7.00 -8.73 -2.33
N VAL A 233 -6.74 -9.99 -2.70
CA VAL A 233 -6.69 -11.10 -1.74
C VAL A 233 -5.62 -10.85 -0.68
N ARG A 234 -4.43 -10.39 -1.08
CA ARG A 234 -3.34 -10.06 -0.15
C ARG A 234 -3.74 -8.95 0.83
N GLU A 235 -4.41 -7.90 0.36
CA GLU A 235 -4.85 -6.80 1.21
C GLU A 235 -5.95 -7.26 2.19
N MET A 236 -6.90 -8.10 1.73
CA MET A 236 -7.94 -8.68 2.60
C MET A 236 -7.34 -9.57 3.70
N ILE A 237 -6.35 -10.40 3.37
CA ILE A 237 -5.61 -11.18 4.38
C ILE A 237 -4.96 -10.24 5.41
N GLY A 238 -4.35 -9.15 4.95
CA GLY A 238 -3.77 -8.13 5.83
C GLY A 238 -4.81 -7.47 6.74
N ARG A 239 -5.97 -7.09 6.21
CA ARG A 239 -7.10 -6.52 6.99
C ARG A 239 -7.59 -7.50 8.04
N ILE A 240 -7.86 -8.75 7.67
CA ILE A 240 -8.29 -9.80 8.60
C ILE A 240 -7.25 -10.01 9.70
N TYR A 241 -5.98 -10.14 9.34
CA TYR A 241 -4.91 -10.31 10.31
C TYR A 241 -4.86 -9.19 11.36
N TYR A 242 -4.93 -7.93 10.93
CA TYR A 242 -4.86 -6.81 11.86
C TYR A 242 -6.15 -6.61 12.65
N ASN A 243 -7.32 -6.91 12.10
CA ASN A 243 -8.58 -6.92 12.86
C ASN A 243 -8.62 -8.01 13.95
N LEU A 244 -7.91 -9.12 13.76
CA LEU A 244 -7.80 -10.17 14.79
C LEU A 244 -6.72 -9.86 15.82
N LYS A 245 -5.73 -9.02 15.45
CA LYS A 245 -4.61 -8.66 16.32
C LYS A 245 -4.99 -7.53 17.30
N TYR A 246 -5.83 -6.61 16.85
CA TYR A 246 -6.25 -5.39 17.56
C TYR A 246 -7.77 -5.36 17.82
#